data_f109e32a0eae416bfe742c9d38c11640
#
_entry.id   f109e32a0eae416bfe742c9d38c11640
#
_cell.length_a   1.000
_cell.length_b   1.000
_cell.length_c   1.000
_cell.angle_alpha   90.00
_cell.angle_beta   90.00
_cell.angle_gamma   90.00
#
_symmetry.space_group_name_H-M   'P 1'
#
loop_
_entity.id
_entity.type
_entity.pdbx_description
1 polymer ?
#
loop_
_entity_poly.entity_id
_entity_poly.type
_entity_poly.pdbx_seq_one_letter_code
_entity_poly.pdbx_strand_id
1 'polypeptide(L)'
;MKRNSKKPAERRKELVDAAAHLFAEKGYENTSVRDILDAVGGAPGMFYYYFKSKQDIYVAVMEDFISERMSRKCEVMEDDERSFDERISALRSLVEDDVDEYVRSFNPEPGESVPDASYKLWDMVQMLDRMAGPYAKLMLEGVRTEKIKNCLGVNEDSAEACALFVLYGLWGVMYNGRFAPECRQHSPEEAFGIAQELFH
;
A
#
# COMPACT_ATOMS: atom_id res chain seq x y z
N MET A 1 2.58 -43.91 -3.19
CA MET A 1 2.09 -42.56 -3.48
C MET A 1 3.24 -41.60 -3.26
N LYS A 2 3.82 -40.94 -4.31
CA LYS A 2 4.80 -39.89 -4.15
C LYS A 2 4.07 -38.68 -3.53
N ARG A 3 4.42 -38.35 -2.31
CA ARG A 3 4.02 -37.10 -1.64
C ARG A 3 4.63 -35.93 -2.46
N ASN A 4 3.78 -35.26 -3.24
CA ASN A 4 4.20 -34.07 -3.99
C ASN A 4 4.52 -32.98 -2.94
N SER A 5 5.78 -32.90 -2.54
CA SER A 5 6.25 -31.92 -1.58
C SER A 5 6.31 -30.58 -2.32
N LYS A 6 5.39 -29.67 -2.00
CA LYS A 6 5.40 -28.30 -2.51
C LYS A 6 6.75 -27.65 -2.18
N LYS A 7 7.21 -26.77 -3.06
CA LYS A 7 8.46 -26.03 -2.83
C LYS A 7 8.34 -25.15 -1.57
N PRO A 8 9.44 -24.89 -0.83
CA PRO A 8 9.39 -24.06 0.37
C PRO A 8 8.76 -22.68 0.16
N ALA A 9 9.03 -22.02 -0.97
CA ALA A 9 8.44 -20.73 -1.31
C ALA A 9 6.90 -20.81 -1.50
N GLU A 10 6.42 -21.88 -2.15
CA GLU A 10 4.98 -22.11 -2.34
C GLU A 10 4.27 -22.33 -0.99
N ARG A 11 4.92 -23.05 -0.07
CA ARG A 11 4.38 -23.27 1.28
C ARG A 11 4.35 -22.00 2.13
N ARG A 12 5.41 -21.18 2.02
CA ARG A 12 5.43 -19.87 2.68
C ARG A 12 4.28 -18.99 2.17
N LYS A 13 4.10 -18.94 0.85
CA LYS A 13 3.01 -18.17 0.25
C LYS A 13 1.63 -18.66 0.69
N GLU A 14 1.39 -19.97 0.74
CA GLU A 14 0.12 -20.52 1.24
C GLU A 14 -0.20 -20.08 2.67
N LEU A 15 0.81 -20.04 3.55
CA LEU A 15 0.62 -19.54 4.92
C LEU A 15 0.27 -18.05 4.92
N VAL A 16 0.94 -17.24 4.10
CA VAL A 16 0.67 -15.80 3.99
C VAL A 16 -0.72 -15.56 3.43
N ASP A 17 -1.12 -16.26 2.35
CA ASP A 17 -2.45 -16.11 1.74
C ASP A 17 -3.57 -16.51 2.72
N ALA A 18 -3.38 -17.60 3.47
CA ALA A 18 -4.33 -18.05 4.49
C ALA A 18 -4.42 -17.05 5.66
N ALA A 19 -3.28 -16.50 6.09
CA ALA A 19 -3.24 -15.49 7.15
C ALA A 19 -3.93 -14.20 6.69
N ALA A 20 -3.68 -13.75 5.46
CA ALA A 20 -4.32 -12.56 4.88
C ALA A 20 -5.84 -12.70 4.89
N HIS A 21 -6.36 -13.86 4.44
CA HIS A 21 -7.80 -14.14 4.43
C HIS A 21 -8.38 -14.13 5.85
N LEU A 22 -7.74 -14.81 6.79
CA LEU A 22 -8.22 -14.89 8.18
C LEU A 22 -8.13 -13.54 8.90
N PHE A 23 -7.11 -12.74 8.66
CA PHE A 23 -7.00 -11.40 9.21
C PHE A 23 -8.08 -10.45 8.66
N ALA A 24 -8.42 -10.57 7.38
CA ALA A 24 -9.51 -9.81 6.78
C ALA A 24 -10.90 -10.24 7.29
N GLU A 25 -11.10 -11.55 7.56
CA GLU A 25 -12.38 -12.10 7.99
C GLU A 25 -12.64 -11.90 9.49
N LYS A 26 -11.64 -12.17 10.33
CA LYS A 26 -11.79 -12.25 11.80
C LYS A 26 -11.04 -11.15 12.56
N GLY A 27 -10.22 -10.37 11.87
CA GLY A 27 -9.27 -9.45 12.48
C GLY A 27 -7.99 -10.15 12.95
N TYR A 28 -6.93 -9.35 13.13
CA TYR A 28 -5.63 -9.84 13.58
C TYR A 28 -5.70 -10.52 14.96
N GLU A 29 -6.36 -9.88 15.93
CA GLU A 29 -6.40 -10.38 17.32
C GLU A 29 -7.12 -11.72 17.44
N ASN A 30 -8.21 -11.89 16.72
CA ASN A 30 -9.05 -13.08 16.76
C ASN A 30 -8.52 -14.25 15.88
N THR A 31 -7.41 -14.06 15.18
CA THR A 31 -6.75 -15.09 14.39
C THR A 31 -5.58 -15.68 15.15
N SER A 32 -5.56 -16.98 15.36
CA SER A 32 -4.46 -17.71 15.97
C SER A 32 -3.53 -18.34 14.92
N VAL A 33 -2.29 -18.64 15.33
CA VAL A 33 -1.36 -19.46 14.49
C VAL A 33 -1.97 -20.83 14.14
N ARG A 34 -2.80 -21.36 15.05
CA ARG A 34 -3.50 -22.64 14.81
C ARG A 34 -4.55 -22.51 13.71
N ASP A 35 -5.32 -21.41 13.69
CA ASP A 35 -6.30 -21.18 12.62
C ASP A 35 -5.62 -21.13 11.25
N ILE A 36 -4.47 -20.45 11.17
CA ILE A 36 -3.67 -20.35 9.92
C ILE A 36 -3.19 -21.75 9.48
N LEU A 37 -2.68 -22.54 10.43
CA LEU A 37 -2.24 -23.92 10.14
C LEU A 37 -3.38 -24.83 9.73
N ASP A 38 -4.52 -24.76 10.39
CA ASP A 38 -5.71 -25.56 10.08
C ASP A 38 -6.22 -25.22 8.67
N ALA A 39 -6.20 -23.96 8.27
CA ALA A 39 -6.60 -23.50 6.94
C ALA A 39 -5.74 -24.09 5.79
N VAL A 40 -4.45 -24.34 6.03
CA VAL A 40 -3.54 -24.93 5.03
C VAL A 40 -3.28 -26.43 5.24
N GLY A 41 -3.94 -27.07 6.23
CA GLY A 41 -3.69 -28.46 6.60
C GLY A 41 -2.26 -28.71 7.07
N GLY A 42 -1.68 -27.74 7.78
CA GLY A 42 -0.30 -27.75 8.23
C GLY A 42 -0.09 -28.31 9.64
N ALA A 43 1.08 -28.89 9.89
CA ALA A 43 1.51 -29.28 11.24
C ALA A 43 2.17 -28.10 11.99
N PRO A 44 2.13 -28.07 13.34
CA PRO A 44 2.64 -26.97 14.14
C PRO A 44 4.09 -26.54 13.80
N GLY A 45 4.98 -27.49 13.54
CA GLY A 45 6.36 -27.21 13.16
C GLY A 45 6.51 -26.52 11.80
N MET A 46 5.49 -26.59 10.93
CA MET A 46 5.53 -25.95 9.62
C MET A 46 5.49 -24.44 9.75
N PHE A 47 4.67 -23.88 10.64
CA PHE A 47 4.58 -22.44 10.85
C PHE A 47 5.94 -21.88 11.30
N TYR A 48 6.50 -22.47 12.37
CA TYR A 48 7.75 -22.00 12.98
C TYR A 48 9.00 -22.21 12.14
N TYR A 49 8.90 -22.99 11.06
CA TYR A 49 9.93 -23.07 10.05
C TYR A 49 10.03 -21.79 9.20
N TYR A 50 8.89 -21.12 8.93
CA TYR A 50 8.82 -19.93 8.08
C TYR A 50 8.71 -18.61 8.85
N PHE A 51 8.02 -18.62 9.99
CA PHE A 51 7.67 -17.41 10.77
C PHE A 51 7.91 -17.64 12.25
N LYS A 52 8.51 -16.65 12.90
CA LYS A 52 8.83 -16.74 14.34
C LYS A 52 7.61 -16.49 15.23
N SER A 53 6.64 -15.72 14.74
CA SER A 53 5.45 -15.31 15.50
C SER A 53 4.28 -14.97 14.56
N LYS A 54 3.09 -14.79 15.13
CA LYS A 54 1.92 -14.26 14.42
C LYS A 54 2.20 -12.87 13.83
N GLN A 55 2.98 -12.06 14.53
CA GLN A 55 3.40 -10.74 14.05
C GLN A 55 4.31 -10.84 12.82
N ASP A 56 5.20 -11.81 12.76
CA ASP A 56 6.13 -12.02 11.64
C ASP A 56 5.36 -12.36 10.34
N ILE A 57 4.36 -13.23 10.42
CA ILE A 57 3.51 -13.51 9.25
C ILE A 57 2.59 -12.33 8.90
N TYR A 58 2.14 -11.54 9.90
CA TYR A 58 1.37 -10.32 9.64
C TYR A 58 2.17 -9.31 8.81
N VAL A 59 3.45 -9.09 9.16
CA VAL A 59 4.36 -8.24 8.37
C VAL A 59 4.46 -8.76 6.94
N ALA A 60 4.61 -10.07 6.74
CA ALA A 60 4.67 -10.66 5.40
C ALA A 60 3.37 -10.48 4.60
N VAL A 61 2.21 -10.57 5.26
CA VAL A 61 0.90 -10.27 4.64
C VAL A 61 0.84 -8.81 4.20
N MET A 62 1.29 -7.89 5.04
CA MET A 62 1.31 -6.46 4.72
C MET A 62 2.27 -6.14 3.59
N GLU A 63 3.47 -6.75 3.57
CA GLU A 63 4.45 -6.59 2.48
C GLU A 63 3.88 -7.05 1.14
N ASP A 64 3.23 -8.20 1.08
CA ASP A 64 2.59 -8.73 -0.14
C ASP A 64 1.46 -7.78 -0.61
N PHE A 65 0.59 -7.35 0.32
CA PHE A 65 -0.51 -6.43 0.05
C PHE A 65 -0.04 -5.09 -0.55
N ILE A 66 0.99 -4.49 0.07
CA ILE A 66 1.56 -3.23 -0.38
C ILE A 66 2.27 -3.40 -1.72
N SER A 67 3.04 -4.49 -1.87
CA SER A 67 3.81 -4.75 -3.08
C SER A 67 2.90 -4.89 -4.31
N GLU A 68 1.78 -5.59 -4.21
CA GLU A 68 0.82 -5.75 -5.29
C GLU A 68 0.22 -4.41 -5.71
N ARG A 69 -0.20 -3.59 -4.73
CA ARG A 69 -0.78 -2.26 -5.01
C ARG A 69 0.21 -1.30 -5.61
N MET A 70 1.46 -1.36 -5.14
CA MET A 70 2.52 -0.52 -5.69
C MET A 70 2.85 -0.90 -7.12
N SER A 71 2.95 -2.20 -7.42
CA SER A 71 3.19 -2.68 -8.78
C SER A 71 2.16 -2.11 -9.74
N ARG A 72 0.86 -2.22 -9.41
CA ARG A 72 -0.23 -1.69 -10.24
C ARG A 72 -0.13 -0.19 -10.48
N LYS A 73 0.23 0.60 -9.45
CA LYS A 73 0.40 2.05 -9.60
C LYS A 73 1.62 2.39 -10.45
N CYS A 74 2.74 1.71 -10.23
CA CYS A 74 3.95 1.90 -11.03
C CYS A 74 3.72 1.53 -12.50
N GLU A 75 3.05 0.41 -12.76
CA GLU A 75 2.66 -0.02 -14.10
C GLU A 75 1.83 1.06 -14.83
N VAL A 76 0.85 1.64 -14.14
CA VAL A 76 0.04 2.74 -14.71
C VAL A 76 0.88 3.99 -14.97
N MET A 77 1.78 4.36 -14.06
CA MET A 77 2.63 5.55 -14.23
C MET A 77 3.65 5.39 -15.37
N GLU A 78 4.10 4.17 -15.63
CA GLU A 78 5.11 3.84 -16.63
C GLU A 78 4.51 3.31 -17.96
N ASP A 79 3.18 3.32 -18.11
CA ASP A 79 2.47 2.85 -19.31
C ASP A 79 2.54 3.89 -20.43
N ASP A 80 3.52 3.77 -21.30
CA ASP A 80 3.75 4.66 -22.43
C ASP A 80 2.68 4.55 -23.56
N GLU A 81 1.80 3.53 -23.51
CA GLU A 81 0.68 3.39 -24.44
C GLU A 81 -0.49 4.30 -24.07
N ARG A 82 -0.57 4.74 -22.80
CA ARG A 82 -1.57 5.69 -22.32
C ARG A 82 -1.07 7.13 -22.39
N SER A 83 -1.98 8.02 -22.70
CA SER A 83 -1.72 9.46 -22.57
C SER A 83 -1.46 9.85 -21.11
N PHE A 84 -0.82 10.99 -20.90
CA PHE A 84 -0.58 11.55 -19.58
C PHE A 84 -1.88 11.65 -18.75
N ASP A 85 -2.95 12.19 -19.35
CA ASP A 85 -4.24 12.41 -18.67
C ASP A 85 -4.91 11.08 -18.27
N GLU A 86 -4.79 10.04 -19.11
CA GLU A 86 -5.29 8.70 -18.81
C GLU A 86 -4.50 8.04 -17.66
N ARG A 87 -3.19 8.21 -17.62
CA ARG A 87 -2.35 7.71 -16.52
C ARG A 87 -2.69 8.39 -15.20
N ILE A 88 -2.84 9.70 -15.19
CA ILE A 88 -3.26 10.46 -13.99
C ILE A 88 -4.63 10.02 -13.51
N SER A 89 -5.60 9.87 -14.42
CA SER A 89 -6.97 9.43 -14.08
C SER A 89 -6.97 8.00 -13.50
N ALA A 90 -6.24 7.08 -14.12
CA ALA A 90 -6.14 5.71 -13.64
C ALA A 90 -5.39 5.61 -12.28
N LEU A 91 -4.32 6.38 -12.11
CA LEU A 91 -3.60 6.47 -10.83
C LEU A 91 -4.50 6.98 -9.71
N ARG A 92 -5.28 8.03 -9.99
CA ARG A 92 -6.25 8.58 -9.05
C ARG A 92 -7.26 7.52 -8.61
N SER A 93 -7.87 6.81 -9.55
CA SER A 93 -8.84 5.75 -9.24
C SER A 93 -8.22 4.63 -8.38
N LEU A 94 -7.00 4.20 -8.69
CA LEU A 94 -6.28 3.21 -7.88
C LEU A 94 -6.01 3.69 -6.46
N VAL A 95 -5.71 4.98 -6.27
CA VAL A 95 -5.48 5.54 -4.93
C VAL A 95 -6.79 5.63 -4.15
N GLU A 96 -7.88 6.04 -4.79
CA GLU A 96 -9.21 6.10 -4.17
C GLU A 96 -9.67 4.71 -3.69
N ASP A 97 -9.55 3.68 -4.55
CA ASP A 97 -9.89 2.30 -4.23
C ASP A 97 -9.04 1.75 -3.07
N ASP A 98 -7.73 2.02 -3.09
CA ASP A 98 -6.80 1.53 -2.06
C ASP A 98 -7.04 2.19 -0.70
N VAL A 99 -7.37 3.49 -0.67
CA VAL A 99 -7.71 4.19 0.58
C VAL A 99 -8.90 3.52 1.25
N ASP A 100 -9.95 3.24 0.49
CA ASP A 100 -11.17 2.63 1.01
C ASP A 100 -10.95 1.18 1.47
N GLU A 101 -10.16 0.42 0.74
CA GLU A 101 -9.85 -0.96 1.10
C GLU A 101 -8.91 -1.04 2.31
N TYR A 102 -7.87 -0.18 2.35
CA TYR A 102 -6.96 -0.09 3.49
C TYR A 102 -7.71 0.22 4.79
N VAL A 103 -8.64 1.19 4.74
CA VAL A 103 -9.46 1.55 5.90
C VAL A 103 -10.35 0.40 6.35
N ARG A 104 -10.98 -0.32 5.41
CA ARG A 104 -11.84 -1.46 5.73
C ARG A 104 -11.08 -2.65 6.29
N SER A 105 -9.92 -2.96 5.71
CA SER A 105 -9.17 -4.18 6.03
C SER A 105 -8.30 -4.06 7.29
N PHE A 106 -7.90 -2.86 7.67
CA PHE A 106 -6.92 -2.62 8.73
C PHE A 106 -7.37 -1.63 9.81
N ASN A 107 -8.65 -1.22 9.79
CA ASN A 107 -9.21 -0.39 10.85
C ASN A 107 -9.66 -1.32 11.99
N PRO A 108 -8.96 -1.37 13.13
CA PRO A 108 -9.39 -2.20 14.25
C PRO A 108 -10.70 -1.66 14.80
N GLU A 109 -11.58 -2.56 15.24
CA GLU A 109 -12.74 -2.19 16.03
C GLU A 109 -12.30 -1.46 17.31
N PRO A 110 -13.12 -0.55 17.85
CA PRO A 110 -12.79 0.17 19.10
C PRO A 110 -12.46 -0.80 20.24
N GLY A 111 -11.22 -0.79 20.70
CA GLY A 111 -10.72 -1.67 21.78
C GLY A 111 -9.81 -2.81 21.32
N GLU A 112 -9.59 -2.98 20.03
CA GLU A 112 -8.57 -3.92 19.51
C GLU A 112 -7.17 -3.28 19.55
N SER A 113 -6.17 -4.05 20.01
CA SER A 113 -4.79 -3.62 19.97
C SER A 113 -4.28 -3.67 18.53
N VAL A 114 -3.93 -2.52 17.99
CA VAL A 114 -3.29 -2.43 16.67
C VAL A 114 -1.89 -3.02 16.78
N PRO A 115 -1.49 -3.95 15.86
CA PRO A 115 -0.07 -4.25 15.70
C PRO A 115 0.66 -2.93 15.51
N ASP A 116 1.71 -2.75 16.27
CA ASP A 116 2.44 -1.50 16.52
C ASP A 116 2.32 -0.45 15.39
N ALA A 117 1.83 0.74 15.71
CA ALA A 117 1.67 1.84 14.76
C ALA A 117 2.97 2.15 13.99
N SER A 118 4.13 1.78 14.55
CA SER A 118 5.44 1.86 13.92
C SER A 118 5.52 1.04 12.62
N TYR A 119 4.92 -0.14 12.57
CA TYR A 119 4.93 -0.96 11.34
C TYR A 119 4.09 -0.33 10.22
N LYS A 120 2.91 0.20 10.56
CA LYS A 120 2.06 0.89 9.59
C LYS A 120 2.76 2.12 9.00
N LEU A 121 3.47 2.87 9.83
CA LEU A 121 4.25 4.02 9.39
C LEU A 121 5.42 3.58 8.50
N TRP A 122 6.13 2.52 8.88
CA TRP A 122 7.24 1.99 8.10
C TRP A 122 6.79 1.49 6.73
N ASP A 123 5.70 0.72 6.68
CA ASP A 123 5.10 0.21 5.43
C ASP A 123 4.70 1.36 4.50
N MET A 124 4.09 2.40 5.06
CA MET A 124 3.74 3.61 4.32
C MET A 124 4.98 4.29 3.71
N VAL A 125 6.03 4.48 4.52
CA VAL A 125 7.28 5.07 4.03
C VAL A 125 7.85 4.26 2.87
N GLN A 126 7.93 2.94 3.00
CA GLN A 126 8.39 2.05 1.93
C GLN A 126 7.52 2.14 0.67
N MET A 127 6.22 2.29 0.85
CA MET A 127 5.27 2.46 -0.23
C MET A 127 5.53 3.75 -1.02
N LEU A 128 5.61 4.88 -0.32
CA LEU A 128 5.83 6.18 -0.95
C LEU A 128 7.20 6.26 -1.61
N ASP A 129 8.24 5.70 -0.99
CA ASP A 129 9.58 5.65 -1.56
C ASP A 129 9.62 4.86 -2.88
N ARG A 130 8.92 3.73 -2.96
CA ARG A 130 8.82 2.95 -4.22
C ARG A 130 8.10 3.70 -5.34
N MET A 131 7.14 4.56 -4.99
CA MET A 131 6.42 5.38 -5.97
C MET A 131 7.23 6.60 -6.44
N ALA A 132 8.19 7.06 -5.67
CA ALA A 132 8.88 8.34 -5.91
C ALA A 132 9.50 8.42 -7.30
N GLY A 133 10.25 7.40 -7.72
CA GLY A 133 10.89 7.37 -9.04
C GLY A 133 9.91 7.38 -10.22
N PRO A 134 8.95 6.44 -10.31
CA PRO A 134 7.92 6.46 -11.35
C PRO A 134 7.10 7.76 -11.35
N TYR A 135 6.73 8.27 -10.19
CA TYR A 135 5.98 9.52 -10.09
C TYR A 135 6.81 10.75 -10.51
N ALA A 136 8.11 10.78 -10.19
CA ALA A 136 9.02 11.83 -10.65
C ALA A 136 9.12 11.88 -12.17
N LYS A 137 9.20 10.73 -12.85
CA LYS A 137 9.19 10.65 -14.31
C LYS A 137 7.89 11.20 -14.90
N LEU A 138 6.75 10.84 -14.30
CA LEU A 138 5.44 11.32 -14.71
C LEU A 138 5.31 12.85 -14.51
N MET A 139 5.83 13.40 -13.40
CA MET A 139 5.87 14.85 -13.17
C MET A 139 6.74 15.58 -14.21
N LEU A 140 7.93 15.06 -14.49
CA LEU A 140 8.83 15.64 -15.53
C LEU A 140 8.18 15.64 -16.90
N GLU A 141 7.49 14.57 -17.27
CA GLU A 141 6.73 14.50 -18.51
C GLU A 141 5.62 15.55 -18.55
N GLY A 142 4.83 15.65 -17.46
CA GLY A 142 3.76 16.64 -17.35
C GLY A 142 4.26 18.08 -17.49
N VAL A 143 5.41 18.42 -16.87
CA VAL A 143 6.05 19.71 -17.04
C VAL A 143 6.54 19.94 -18.47
N ARG A 144 7.22 18.94 -19.05
CA ARG A 144 7.77 19.03 -20.40
C ARG A 144 6.68 19.15 -21.48
N THR A 145 5.54 18.52 -21.27
CA THR A 145 4.40 18.55 -22.19
C THR A 145 3.39 19.67 -21.88
N GLU A 146 3.72 20.56 -20.94
CA GLU A 146 2.86 21.66 -20.48
C GLU A 146 1.49 21.20 -19.94
N LYS A 147 1.39 19.94 -19.50
CA LYS A 147 0.19 19.38 -18.87
C LYS A 147 0.05 19.78 -17.42
N ILE A 148 1.17 20.07 -16.75
CA ILE A 148 1.18 20.60 -15.38
C ILE A 148 2.04 21.84 -15.30
N LYS A 149 1.61 22.79 -14.50
CA LYS A 149 2.36 24.00 -14.22
C LYS A 149 3.53 23.70 -13.28
N ASN A 150 4.73 24.16 -13.62
CA ASN A 150 5.93 23.90 -12.83
C ASN A 150 6.07 24.82 -11.61
N CYS A 151 5.14 24.76 -10.68
CA CYS A 151 5.14 25.57 -9.46
C CYS A 151 6.22 25.18 -8.45
N LEU A 152 6.65 23.91 -8.47
CA LEU A 152 7.65 23.38 -7.54
C LEU A 152 9.09 23.46 -8.08
N GLY A 153 9.29 23.98 -9.28
CA GLY A 153 10.61 24.02 -9.91
C GLY A 153 11.15 22.61 -10.25
N VAL A 154 10.24 21.72 -10.68
CA VAL A 154 10.58 20.33 -11.04
C VAL A 154 11.55 20.32 -12.21
N ASN A 155 12.68 19.68 -12.04
CA ASN A 155 13.70 19.40 -13.05
C ASN A 155 14.35 18.04 -12.74
N GLU A 156 15.28 17.57 -13.56
CA GLU A 156 15.89 16.24 -13.41
C GLU A 156 16.55 16.03 -12.03
N ASP A 157 17.13 17.08 -11.43
CA ASP A 157 17.79 17.00 -10.13
C ASP A 157 16.80 17.03 -8.95
N SER A 158 15.65 17.71 -9.10
CA SER A 158 14.68 17.94 -8.03
C SER A 158 13.43 17.02 -8.11
N ALA A 159 13.24 16.33 -9.23
CA ALA A 159 11.98 15.62 -9.52
C ALA A 159 11.60 14.58 -8.44
N GLU A 160 12.55 13.79 -7.95
CA GLU A 160 12.28 12.78 -6.94
C GLU A 160 11.90 13.42 -5.58
N ALA A 161 12.58 14.48 -5.19
CA ALA A 161 12.25 15.22 -3.97
C ALA A 161 10.87 15.89 -4.08
N CYS A 162 10.53 16.47 -5.24
CA CYS A 162 9.21 17.02 -5.51
C CYS A 162 8.12 15.92 -5.49
N ALA A 163 8.41 14.76 -6.08
CA ALA A 163 7.52 13.60 -6.05
C ALA A 163 7.23 13.14 -4.61
N LEU A 164 8.26 12.97 -3.79
CA LEU A 164 8.10 12.64 -2.36
C LEU A 164 7.28 13.69 -1.64
N PHE A 165 7.56 14.97 -1.84
CA PHE A 165 6.80 16.06 -1.21
C PHE A 165 5.31 15.97 -1.54
N VAL A 166 4.95 15.74 -2.80
CA VAL A 166 3.55 15.60 -3.23
C VAL A 166 2.92 14.34 -2.67
N LEU A 167 3.60 13.18 -2.76
CA LEU A 167 3.10 11.90 -2.28
C LEU A 167 2.85 11.92 -0.76
N TYR A 168 3.79 12.45 0.03
CA TYR A 168 3.61 12.60 1.48
C TYR A 168 2.53 13.62 1.82
N GLY A 169 2.41 14.71 1.06
CA GLY A 169 1.35 15.70 1.23
C GLY A 169 -0.03 15.13 0.98
N LEU A 170 -0.22 14.43 -0.14
CA LEU A 170 -1.47 13.75 -0.48
C LEU A 170 -1.83 12.71 0.58
N TRP A 171 -0.86 11.87 0.96
CA TRP A 171 -1.08 10.88 2.02
C TRP A 171 -1.49 11.57 3.33
N GLY A 172 -0.78 12.61 3.76
CA GLY A 172 -1.09 13.35 4.99
C GLY A 172 -2.52 13.89 5.00
N VAL A 173 -2.98 14.46 3.89
CA VAL A 173 -4.35 14.98 3.76
C VAL A 173 -5.39 13.85 3.84
N MET A 174 -5.17 12.75 3.11
CA MET A 174 -6.13 11.64 3.03
C MET A 174 -6.24 10.83 4.33
N TYR A 175 -5.13 10.67 5.05
CA TYR A 175 -5.08 9.76 6.21
C TYR A 175 -5.11 10.45 7.57
N ASN A 176 -4.84 11.76 7.65
CA ASN A 176 -4.74 12.46 8.94
C ASN A 176 -5.99 12.30 9.80
N GLY A 177 -7.17 12.49 9.24
CA GLY A 177 -8.43 12.37 9.97
C GLY A 177 -8.79 10.93 10.42
N ARG A 178 -8.08 9.93 9.92
CA ARG A 178 -8.31 8.51 10.25
C ARG A 178 -7.44 8.03 11.41
N PHE A 179 -6.29 8.66 11.60
CA PHE A 179 -5.38 8.38 12.73
C PHE A 179 -5.58 9.35 13.91
N ALA A 180 -6.22 10.48 13.67
CA ALA A 180 -6.57 11.48 14.67
C ALA A 180 -8.06 11.83 14.51
N PRO A 181 -8.99 11.08 15.15
CA PRO A 181 -10.44 11.26 14.97
C PRO A 181 -10.94 12.67 15.32
N GLU A 182 -10.18 13.40 16.14
CA GLU A 182 -10.44 14.81 16.49
C GLU A 182 -10.10 15.79 15.36
N CYS A 183 -9.35 15.35 14.35
CA CYS A 183 -9.00 16.17 13.19
C CYS A 183 -10.09 16.06 12.11
N ARG A 184 -10.23 17.12 11.33
CA ARG A 184 -11.11 17.08 10.15
C ARG A 184 -10.64 16.01 9.19
N GLN A 185 -11.57 15.13 8.82
CA GLN A 185 -11.32 14.16 7.75
C GLN A 185 -11.43 14.84 6.39
N HIS A 186 -10.49 14.56 5.51
CA HIS A 186 -10.50 15.00 4.12
C HIS A 186 -10.73 13.81 3.21
N SER A 187 -11.54 14.01 2.16
CA SER A 187 -11.74 12.96 1.16
C SER A 187 -10.53 12.89 0.20
N PRO A 188 -10.34 11.75 -0.49
CA PRO A 188 -9.38 11.68 -1.59
C PRO A 188 -9.62 12.76 -2.65
N GLU A 189 -10.88 13.08 -2.95
CA GLU A 189 -11.26 14.13 -3.90
C GLU A 189 -10.77 15.52 -3.45
N GLU A 190 -10.89 15.87 -2.17
CA GLU A 190 -10.34 17.12 -1.62
C GLU A 190 -8.81 17.16 -1.77
N ALA A 191 -8.12 16.06 -1.47
CA ALA A 191 -6.66 15.98 -1.61
C ALA A 191 -6.21 16.13 -3.07
N PHE A 192 -6.88 15.44 -4.00
CA PHE A 192 -6.60 15.57 -5.42
C PHE A 192 -6.98 16.94 -5.98
N GLY A 193 -8.05 17.56 -5.48
CA GLY A 193 -8.43 18.94 -5.81
C GLY A 193 -7.33 19.93 -5.45
N ILE A 194 -6.75 19.83 -4.26
CA ILE A 194 -5.60 20.67 -3.85
C ILE A 194 -4.40 20.44 -4.77
N ALA A 195 -4.08 19.19 -5.09
CA ALA A 195 -2.98 18.89 -6.01
C ALA A 195 -3.25 19.46 -7.41
N GLN A 196 -4.49 19.36 -7.90
CA GLN A 196 -4.88 19.92 -9.18
C GLN A 196 -4.74 21.44 -9.22
N GLU A 197 -5.16 22.17 -8.19
CA GLU A 197 -4.99 23.62 -8.09
C GLU A 197 -3.53 24.04 -8.02
N LEU A 198 -2.66 23.21 -7.42
CA LEU A 198 -1.22 23.49 -7.36
C LEU A 198 -0.53 23.34 -8.72
N PHE A 199 -1.06 22.48 -9.61
CA PHE A 199 -0.39 22.12 -10.86
C PHE A 199 -1.10 22.63 -12.13
N HIS A 200 -2.25 23.27 -12.02
CA HIS A 200 -3.00 23.93 -13.10
C HIS A 200 -3.09 25.44 -12.88
#